data_9bc006c692d2c890f00b3a28c5d9368b
#
_entry.id   9bc006c692d2c890f00b3a28c5d9368b
#
_cell.length_a   1.000
_cell.length_b   1.000
_cell.length_c   1.000
_cell.angle_alpha   90.00
_cell.angle_beta   90.00
_cell.angle_gamma   90.00
#
_symmetry.space_group_name_H-M   'P 1'
#
loop_
_entity.id
_entity.type
_entity.pdbx_description
1 polymer ?
#
loop_
_entity_poly.entity_id
_entity_poly.type
_entity_poly.pdbx_seq_one_letter_code
_entity_poly.pdbx_strand_id
1 'polypeptide(L)'
;FRLHVDENGMCKLIVESGWVIVNIKEFDSYVPKNFGCLITRGKYAIPYPSDSSPQLISLLENFSGINDPSVGTILSLMTTKETLSLWHIIQLISTENRSIAFNRLNELIPAPSGVTKEGILALNKTMLLDWRQEIELKMD
;
A
#
# COMPACT_ATOMS: atom_id res chain seq x y z
N PHE A 1 17.92 -1.16 -7.13
CA PHE A 1 16.76 -0.30 -7.43
C PHE A 1 17.16 0.85 -8.33
N ARG A 2 16.18 1.49 -8.95
CA ARG A 2 16.40 2.67 -9.77
C ARG A 2 15.57 3.84 -9.25
N LEU A 3 16.19 5.02 -9.22
CA LEU A 3 15.52 6.27 -8.89
C LEU A 3 15.51 7.16 -10.12
N HIS A 4 14.35 7.72 -10.44
CA HIS A 4 14.20 8.69 -11.50
C HIS A 4 13.66 9.99 -10.91
N VAL A 5 14.44 11.06 -10.97
CA VAL A 5 14.07 12.37 -10.40
C VAL A 5 13.68 13.31 -11.54
N ASP A 6 12.48 13.89 -11.46
CA ASP A 6 12.03 14.87 -12.45
C ASP A 6 12.34 16.31 -12.04
N GLU A 7 12.00 17.26 -12.90
CA GLU A 7 12.27 18.69 -12.72
C GLU A 7 11.53 19.27 -11.51
N ASN A 8 10.42 18.65 -11.10
CA ASN A 8 9.59 19.12 -9.98
C ASN A 8 10.04 18.56 -8.63
N GLY A 9 11.11 17.78 -8.60
CA GLY A 9 11.59 17.16 -7.38
C GLY A 9 10.83 15.88 -7.00
N MET A 10 9.95 15.39 -7.86
CA MET A 10 9.31 14.10 -7.66
C MET A 10 10.28 12.99 -8.05
N CYS A 11 10.34 11.95 -7.24
CA CYS A 11 11.25 10.84 -7.47
C CYS A 11 10.48 9.55 -7.61
N LYS A 12 10.64 8.87 -8.75
CA LYS A 12 10.04 7.57 -8.96
C LYS A 12 11.04 6.48 -8.62
N LEU A 13 10.67 5.63 -7.67
CA LEU A 13 11.45 4.47 -7.25
C LEU A 13 10.93 3.22 -7.96
N ILE A 14 11.83 2.42 -8.51
CA ILE A 14 11.52 1.11 -9.09
C ILE A 14 12.50 0.10 -8.49
N VAL A 15 11.98 -0.98 -7.91
CA VAL A 15 12.80 -2.01 -7.28
C VAL A 15 12.87 -3.23 -8.19
N GLU A 16 14.08 -3.55 -8.66
CA GLU A 16 14.33 -4.66 -9.58
C GLU A 16 14.80 -5.92 -8.85
N SER A 17 15.40 -5.75 -7.66
CA SER A 17 15.84 -6.86 -6.83
C SER A 17 15.86 -6.41 -5.37
N GLY A 18 15.66 -7.36 -4.45
CA GLY A 18 15.61 -7.05 -3.02
C GLY A 18 14.37 -6.25 -2.65
N TRP A 19 14.55 -5.30 -1.76
CA TRP A 19 13.47 -4.45 -1.27
C TRP A 19 14.06 -3.14 -0.72
N VAL A 20 13.21 -2.13 -0.63
CA VAL A 20 13.59 -0.80 -0.11
C VAL A 20 12.52 -0.34 0.88
N ILE A 21 12.93 0.28 1.98
CA ILE A 21 12.01 0.95 2.88
C ILE A 21 12.09 2.45 2.60
N VAL A 22 10.94 3.07 2.39
CA VAL A 22 10.83 4.53 2.19
C VAL A 22 10.08 5.10 3.39
N ASN A 23 10.72 5.97 4.16
CA ASN A 23 10.09 6.61 5.32
C ASN A 23 9.70 8.05 4.98
N ILE A 24 8.40 8.33 5.01
CA ILE A 24 7.87 9.68 4.83
C ILE A 24 6.78 9.87 5.88
N LYS A 25 6.78 10.99 6.60
CA LYS A 25 5.79 11.32 7.62
C LYS A 25 5.71 10.24 8.71
N GLU A 26 6.88 9.69 9.08
CA GLU A 26 7.01 8.65 10.11
C GLU A 26 6.30 7.34 9.75
N PHE A 27 6.00 7.13 8.48
CA PHE A 27 5.41 5.89 7.98
C PHE A 27 6.40 5.19 7.06
N ASP A 28 6.63 3.89 7.33
CA ASP A 28 7.52 3.05 6.54
C ASP A 28 6.75 2.35 5.43
N SER A 29 7.12 2.66 4.19
CA SER A 29 6.59 1.98 3.02
C SER A 29 7.57 0.90 2.59
N TYR A 30 7.09 -0.33 2.54
CA TYR A 30 7.89 -1.48 2.12
C TYR A 30 7.71 -1.72 0.63
N VAL A 31 8.79 -1.52 -0.14
CA VAL A 31 8.74 -1.62 -1.60
C VAL A 31 9.57 -2.82 -2.05
N PRO A 32 8.94 -3.96 -2.32
CA PRO A 32 9.67 -5.16 -2.73
C PRO A 32 9.95 -5.19 -4.24
N LYS A 33 10.63 -6.24 -4.67
CA LYS A 33 10.93 -6.50 -6.08
C LYS A 33 9.66 -6.42 -6.93
N ASN A 34 9.78 -5.82 -8.11
CA ASN A 34 8.71 -5.62 -9.10
C ASN A 34 7.65 -4.59 -8.68
N PHE A 35 7.92 -3.85 -7.61
CA PHE A 35 7.09 -2.73 -7.16
C PHE A 35 7.82 -1.42 -7.38
N GLY A 36 7.05 -0.36 -7.43
CA GLY A 36 7.56 0.99 -7.45
C GLY A 36 6.71 1.89 -6.58
N CYS A 37 7.13 3.12 -6.41
CA CYS A 37 6.34 4.15 -5.76
C CYS A 37 6.80 5.53 -6.21
N LEU A 38 5.94 6.53 -6.01
CA LEU A 38 6.30 7.91 -6.23
C LEU A 38 6.68 8.53 -4.89
N ILE A 39 7.87 9.15 -4.82
CA ILE A 39 8.35 9.85 -3.64
C ILE A 39 8.16 11.34 -3.89
N THR A 40 7.24 11.95 -3.15
CA THR A 40 6.93 13.37 -3.25
C THR A 40 6.93 13.97 -1.85
N ARG A 41 7.48 15.17 -1.72
CA ARG A 41 7.53 15.85 -0.42
C ARG A 41 6.12 15.96 0.18
N GLY A 42 5.97 15.53 1.42
CA GLY A 42 4.73 15.68 2.18
C GLY A 42 3.63 14.69 1.85
N LYS A 43 3.87 13.74 0.95
CA LYS A 43 2.91 12.69 0.62
C LYS A 43 3.46 11.32 0.96
N TYR A 44 2.59 10.41 1.39
CA TYR A 44 2.97 9.03 1.61
C TYR A 44 3.38 8.37 0.29
N ALA A 45 4.40 7.53 0.33
CA ALA A 45 4.80 6.73 -0.83
C ALA A 45 4.08 5.38 -0.75
N ILE A 46 3.10 5.15 -1.63
CA ILE A 46 2.36 3.90 -1.64
C ILE A 46 2.95 2.99 -2.70
N PRO A 47 3.49 1.82 -2.29
CA PRO A 47 4.06 0.89 -3.27
C PRO A 47 2.96 0.24 -4.11
N TYR A 48 3.25 0.02 -5.38
CA TYR A 48 2.33 -0.63 -6.31
C TYR A 48 3.13 -1.53 -7.26
N PRO A 49 2.53 -2.63 -7.74
CA PRO A 49 3.17 -3.44 -8.78
C PRO A 49 3.43 -2.60 -10.03
N SER A 50 4.59 -2.78 -10.65
CA SER A 50 4.96 -1.99 -11.84
C SER A 50 4.00 -2.22 -13.01
N ASP A 51 3.28 -3.33 -13.02
CA ASP A 51 2.33 -3.68 -14.09
C ASP A 51 0.87 -3.41 -13.71
N SER A 52 0.61 -2.67 -12.64
CA SER A 52 -0.75 -2.25 -12.28
C SER A 52 -1.33 -1.33 -13.35
N SER A 53 -2.66 -1.21 -13.39
CA SER A 53 -3.31 -0.34 -14.38
C SER A 53 -2.86 1.11 -14.23
N PRO A 54 -2.72 1.85 -15.32
CA PRO A 54 -2.32 3.27 -15.23
C PRO A 54 -3.27 4.11 -14.37
N GLN A 55 -4.56 3.80 -14.39
CA GLN A 55 -5.53 4.50 -13.55
C GLN A 55 -5.24 4.28 -12.06
N LEU A 56 -5.01 3.04 -11.65
CA LEU A 56 -4.71 2.73 -10.25
C LEU A 56 -3.38 3.35 -9.82
N ILE A 57 -2.36 3.24 -10.67
CA ILE A 57 -1.04 3.85 -10.38
C ILE A 57 -1.21 5.35 -10.13
N SER A 58 -1.95 6.06 -10.99
CA SER A 58 -2.18 7.49 -10.83
C SER A 58 -2.87 7.81 -9.50
N LEU A 59 -3.88 7.04 -9.13
CA LEU A 59 -4.60 7.24 -7.87
C LEU A 59 -3.69 7.00 -6.66
N LEU A 60 -2.84 5.98 -6.72
CA LEU A 60 -1.91 5.69 -5.63
C LEU A 60 -0.80 6.74 -5.52
N GLU A 61 -0.31 7.24 -6.65
CA GLU A 61 0.71 8.28 -6.68
C GLU A 61 0.19 9.61 -6.15
N ASN A 62 -1.10 9.86 -6.28
CA ASN A 62 -1.75 11.08 -5.81
C ASN A 62 -2.49 10.91 -4.48
N PHE A 63 -2.32 9.78 -3.81
CA PHE A 63 -3.00 9.50 -2.55
C PHE A 63 -2.64 10.54 -1.50
N SER A 64 -3.67 11.18 -0.91
CA SER A 64 -3.50 12.31 0.00
C SER A 64 -3.71 11.97 1.48
N GLY A 65 -3.96 10.70 1.81
CA GLY A 65 -4.09 10.27 3.19
C GLY A 65 -5.54 10.18 3.67
N ILE A 66 -5.76 10.53 4.93
CA ILE A 66 -7.00 10.23 5.66
C ILE A 66 -8.27 10.83 5.03
N ASN A 67 -8.14 11.96 4.34
CA ASN A 67 -9.28 12.64 3.72
C ASN A 67 -9.31 12.47 2.19
N ASP A 68 -8.60 11.50 1.65
CA ASP A 68 -8.57 11.30 0.21
C ASP A 68 -9.95 10.88 -0.29
N PRO A 69 -10.55 11.64 -1.23
CA PRO A 69 -11.89 11.31 -1.73
C PRO A 69 -11.91 10.11 -2.68
N SER A 70 -10.75 9.63 -3.13
CA SER A 70 -10.67 8.54 -4.10
C SER A 70 -10.54 7.14 -3.46
N VAL A 71 -10.59 7.04 -2.13
CA VAL A 71 -10.42 5.75 -1.44
C VAL A 71 -11.35 4.68 -1.98
N GLY A 72 -12.63 5.01 -2.15
CA GLY A 72 -13.62 4.05 -2.68
C GLY A 72 -13.23 3.53 -4.07
N THR A 73 -12.80 4.42 -4.95
CA THR A 73 -12.35 4.06 -6.30
C THR A 73 -11.10 3.20 -6.25
N ILE A 74 -10.13 3.58 -5.41
CA ILE A 74 -8.91 2.80 -5.21
C ILE A 74 -9.25 1.37 -4.79
N LEU A 75 -10.11 1.21 -3.78
CA LEU A 75 -10.49 -0.11 -3.30
C LEU A 75 -11.16 -0.95 -4.38
N SER A 76 -12.01 -0.34 -5.21
CA SER A 76 -12.72 -1.06 -6.26
C SER A 76 -11.80 -1.54 -7.39
N LEU A 77 -10.69 -0.84 -7.62
CA LEU A 77 -9.74 -1.19 -8.68
C LEU A 77 -8.70 -2.21 -8.27
N MET A 78 -8.55 -2.45 -6.98
CA MET A 78 -7.52 -3.37 -6.49
C MET A 78 -7.88 -4.83 -6.77
N THR A 79 -6.86 -5.59 -7.16
CA THR A 79 -6.94 -7.03 -7.41
C THR A 79 -5.96 -7.76 -6.49
N THR A 80 -5.83 -9.07 -6.66
CA THR A 80 -4.91 -9.86 -5.84
C THR A 80 -3.45 -9.41 -5.97
N LYS A 81 -3.07 -8.76 -7.05
CA LYS A 81 -1.69 -8.28 -7.19
C LYS A 81 -1.41 -6.98 -6.44
N GLU A 82 -2.44 -6.23 -6.02
CA GLU A 82 -2.27 -5.00 -5.25
C GLU A 82 -2.54 -5.17 -3.75
N THR A 83 -2.55 -6.39 -3.24
CA THR A 83 -2.83 -6.63 -1.82
C THR A 83 -1.83 -5.93 -0.90
N LEU A 84 -0.55 -5.88 -1.27
CA LEU A 84 0.44 -5.16 -0.48
C LEU A 84 0.20 -3.65 -0.50
N SER A 85 -0.24 -3.09 -1.63
CA SER A 85 -0.63 -1.68 -1.72
C SER A 85 -1.79 -1.39 -0.76
N LEU A 86 -2.80 -2.26 -0.76
CA LEU A 86 -3.95 -2.12 0.12
C LEU A 86 -3.56 -2.24 1.60
N TRP A 87 -2.62 -3.14 1.92
CA TRP A 87 -2.10 -3.26 3.27
C TRP A 87 -1.47 -1.94 3.76
N HIS A 88 -0.78 -1.22 2.88
CA HIS A 88 -0.24 0.10 3.23
C HIS A 88 -1.36 1.12 3.44
N ILE A 89 -2.30 1.19 2.49
CA ILE A 89 -3.38 2.18 2.51
C ILE A 89 -4.28 2.03 3.74
N ILE A 90 -4.56 0.79 4.16
CA ILE A 90 -5.45 0.54 5.30
C ILE A 90 -4.97 1.24 6.58
N GLN A 91 -3.67 1.50 6.69
CA GLN A 91 -3.09 2.15 7.86
C GLN A 91 -3.17 3.67 7.80
N LEU A 92 -3.55 4.25 6.66
CA LEU A 92 -3.44 5.67 6.38
C LEU A 92 -4.78 6.34 6.12
N ILE A 93 -5.87 5.63 6.33
CA ILE A 93 -7.24 6.12 6.09
C ILE A 93 -8.03 6.19 7.38
N SER A 94 -9.24 6.76 7.32
CA SER A 94 -10.10 6.88 8.50
C SER A 94 -10.57 5.53 9.00
N THR A 95 -11.00 5.45 10.26
CA THR A 95 -11.49 4.20 10.85
C THR A 95 -12.68 3.63 10.06
N GLU A 96 -13.59 4.49 9.59
CA GLU A 96 -14.71 4.05 8.73
C GLU A 96 -14.23 3.41 7.46
N ASN A 97 -13.33 4.08 6.73
CA ASN A 97 -12.78 3.54 5.49
C ASN A 97 -11.91 2.31 5.75
N ARG A 98 -11.25 2.25 6.91
CA ARG A 98 -10.43 1.10 7.28
C ARG A 98 -11.27 -0.17 7.40
N SER A 99 -12.50 -0.05 7.92
CA SER A 99 -13.42 -1.19 7.98
C SER A 99 -13.74 -1.72 6.58
N ILE A 100 -14.02 -0.81 5.64
CA ILE A 100 -14.30 -1.19 4.25
C ILE A 100 -13.06 -1.80 3.60
N ALA A 101 -11.90 -1.18 3.84
CA ALA A 101 -10.63 -1.69 3.30
C ALA A 101 -10.27 -3.06 3.86
N PHE A 102 -10.54 -3.30 5.14
CA PHE A 102 -10.34 -4.63 5.74
C PHE A 102 -11.17 -5.68 5.00
N ASN A 103 -12.45 -5.40 4.78
CA ASN A 103 -13.32 -6.35 4.09
C ASN A 103 -12.79 -6.65 2.68
N ARG A 104 -12.33 -5.62 1.96
CA ARG A 104 -11.76 -5.81 0.63
C ARG A 104 -10.47 -6.63 0.64
N LEU A 105 -9.56 -6.32 1.55
CA LEU A 105 -8.31 -7.06 1.67
C LEU A 105 -8.59 -8.53 2.04
N ASN A 106 -9.53 -8.74 2.96
CA ASN A 106 -9.91 -10.09 3.38
C ASN A 106 -10.54 -10.91 2.25
N GLU A 107 -11.26 -10.25 1.32
CA GLU A 107 -11.77 -10.92 0.11
C GLU A 107 -10.63 -11.35 -0.81
N LEU A 108 -9.63 -10.47 -0.99
CA LEU A 108 -8.52 -10.72 -1.91
C LEU A 108 -7.51 -11.71 -1.36
N ILE A 109 -7.22 -11.60 -0.06
CA ILE A 109 -6.32 -12.50 0.64
C ILE A 109 -6.83 -12.65 2.09
N PRO A 110 -7.44 -13.78 2.43
CA PRO A 110 -8.00 -13.96 3.76
C PRO A 110 -6.99 -13.73 4.87
N ALA A 111 -7.42 -13.05 5.93
CA ALA A 111 -6.59 -12.79 7.08
C ALA A 111 -6.11 -14.10 7.70
N PRO A 112 -4.82 -14.22 8.05
CA PRO A 112 -4.32 -15.44 8.67
C PRO A 112 -4.87 -15.64 10.08
N SER A 113 -4.70 -16.84 10.61
CA SER A 113 -5.11 -17.16 11.98
C SER A 113 -4.46 -16.20 12.96
N GLY A 114 -5.24 -15.67 13.88
CA GLY A 114 -4.76 -14.70 14.87
C GLY A 114 -4.90 -13.25 14.46
N VAL A 115 -5.22 -12.96 13.21
CA VAL A 115 -5.49 -11.60 12.74
C VAL A 115 -7.00 -11.36 12.76
N THR A 116 -7.44 -10.37 13.54
CA THR A 116 -8.87 -10.04 13.68
C THR A 116 -9.15 -8.67 13.08
N LYS A 117 -10.41 -8.45 12.72
CA LYS A 117 -10.85 -7.16 12.22
C LYS A 117 -10.63 -6.07 13.26
N GLU A 118 -10.97 -6.33 14.51
CA GLU A 118 -10.79 -5.38 15.61
C GLU A 118 -9.33 -4.97 15.77
N GLY A 119 -8.42 -5.94 15.68
CA GLY A 119 -6.98 -5.67 15.77
C GLY A 119 -6.49 -4.82 14.62
N ILE A 120 -6.95 -5.08 13.42
CA ILE A 120 -6.55 -4.29 12.25
C ILE A 120 -7.13 -2.87 12.32
N LEU A 121 -8.39 -2.73 12.76
CA LEU A 121 -9.00 -1.41 12.95
C LEU A 121 -8.25 -0.58 13.97
N ALA A 122 -7.67 -1.23 14.98
CA ALA A 122 -6.85 -0.59 16.01
C ALA A 122 -5.37 -0.44 15.60
N LEU A 123 -5.00 -0.85 14.40
CA LEU A 123 -3.62 -0.82 13.89
C LEU A 123 -2.66 -1.62 14.78
N ASN A 124 -3.08 -2.83 15.18
CA ASN A 124 -2.24 -3.73 15.94
C ASN A 124 -1.04 -4.14 15.09
N LYS A 125 0.15 -3.78 15.54
CA LYS A 125 1.38 -3.97 14.76
C LYS A 125 1.69 -5.44 14.48
N THR A 126 1.48 -6.31 15.45
CA THR A 126 1.72 -7.74 15.29
C THR A 126 0.81 -8.33 14.24
N MET A 127 -0.49 -8.00 14.28
CA MET A 127 -1.46 -8.48 13.30
C MET A 127 -1.18 -7.93 11.91
N LEU A 128 -0.82 -6.65 11.80
CA LEU A 128 -0.44 -6.06 10.51
C LEU A 128 0.77 -6.78 9.91
N LEU A 129 1.77 -7.06 10.74
CA LEU A 129 2.97 -7.75 10.28
C LEU A 129 2.66 -9.19 9.85
N ASP A 130 1.84 -9.89 10.61
CA ASP A 130 1.42 -11.26 10.27
C ASP A 130 0.69 -11.30 8.93
N TRP A 131 -0.19 -10.34 8.69
CA TRP A 131 -0.90 -10.27 7.41
C TRP A 131 0.05 -9.94 6.25
N ARG A 132 1.00 -9.02 6.48
CA ARG A 132 2.01 -8.72 5.45
C ARG A 132 2.83 -9.94 5.09
N GLN A 133 3.22 -10.77 6.07
CA GLN A 133 3.95 -12.01 5.80
C GLN A 133 3.13 -12.96 4.92
N GLU A 134 1.83 -13.08 5.19
CA GLU A 134 0.93 -13.89 4.35
C GLU A 134 0.85 -13.33 2.93
N ILE A 135 0.75 -12.02 2.79
CA ILE A 135 0.73 -11.34 1.49
C ILE A 135 2.03 -11.63 0.72
N GLU A 136 3.17 -11.51 1.38
CA GLU A 136 4.47 -11.75 0.75
C GLU A 136 4.63 -13.19 0.27
N LEU A 137 4.13 -14.15 1.03
CA LEU A 137 4.17 -15.57 0.63
C LEU A 137 3.39 -15.83 -0.66
N LYS A 138 2.40 -15.03 -0.95
CA LYS A 138 1.53 -15.20 -2.12
C LYS A 138 1.95 -14.36 -3.33
N MET A 139 2.99 -13.56 -3.19
CA MET A 139 3.44 -12.65 -4.25
C MET A 139 4.35 -13.29 -5.30
N ASP A 140 4.75 -14.47 -5.13
CA ASP A 140 5.66 -15.18 -6.07
C ASP A 140 4.95 -15.76 -7.29
#